data_75f27a01767e3f236b48123360f9f020
#
_entry.id   75f27a01767e3f236b48123360f9f020
#
_cell.length_a   1.000
_cell.length_b   1.000
_cell.length_c   1.000
_cell.angle_alpha   90.00
_cell.angle_beta   90.00
_cell.angle_gamma   90.00
#
_symmetry.space_group_name_H-M   'P 1'
#
loop_
_entity.id
_entity.type
_entity.pdbx_description
1 polymer ?
#
loop_
_entity_poly.entity_id
_entity_poly.type
_entity_poly.pdbx_seq_one_letter_code
_entity_poly.pdbx_strand_id
1 'polypeptide(L)'
;MDRWQRRTGYYLIVLTALIIAFSFAYQYGMANFENRPRSFLRSLQIVVETFTTTGFGSDAPWTSTFMNVLIIAMDTVGTVMIFLALPVFLFPAMEDLLSTTVPTAVENGKSDHVVIATFSPRADTLIDELEARSVDYVLVEPDRERSIDLHEGGYDVIHADPNAVDGLEGANVASARAVVADVSDQLDTSIVLTARELSEDVRVVSVVEDPDSTRYHELAGADVVLSPRPLLGERLAEVISTGVTTELGEGIEVGEDFEIAELLVHHGSPLAGARLSASGLRERTGINVIGAWFRGEFQTPVDPQMTLEAGTVLLVSGREEQLQELERLPQSAVREFERGETLIVGHGQVGQAITSALAANDQPYTVLNRHEAPGVDVVGEASDEAALREAGIEDARSVILAIPDDTETEFATLVIRDLNTDLDIAARTEEEETVQKMYRAGANYVLSLAQVTGRMTASAVLDGEAVISMDTQVNIRRTDAPGLVGQTLAEADVRTRTGCTVIAAARDDEVRTDVGPEFRVESGDRLIIAGSDEGTKQFRDLLG
;
A
#
# COMPACT_ATOMS: atom_id res chain seq x y z
N MET A 1 24.58 0.35 -28.47
CA MET A 1 24.25 -0.77 -29.39
C MET A 1 23.39 -1.73 -28.59
N ASP A 2 22.12 -1.75 -28.88
CA ASP A 2 21.10 -2.51 -28.17
C ASP A 2 21.39 -4.02 -28.23
N ARG A 3 20.94 -4.75 -27.19
CA ARG A 3 21.13 -6.21 -27.10
C ARG A 3 20.65 -6.93 -28.37
N TRP A 4 19.59 -6.40 -28.98
CA TRP A 4 19.02 -6.89 -30.25
C TRP A 4 19.97 -6.72 -31.43
N GLN A 5 20.57 -5.54 -31.62
CA GLN A 5 21.54 -5.28 -32.71
C GLN A 5 22.74 -6.22 -32.64
N ARG A 6 23.21 -6.55 -31.44
CA ARG A 6 24.29 -7.53 -31.24
C ARG A 6 23.85 -8.94 -31.61
N ARG A 7 22.66 -9.39 -31.21
CA ARG A 7 22.13 -10.73 -31.54
C ARG A 7 21.94 -10.87 -33.06
N THR A 8 21.36 -9.88 -33.70
CA THR A 8 21.20 -9.82 -35.16
C THR A 8 22.55 -9.84 -35.87
N GLY A 9 23.52 -9.07 -35.40
CA GLY A 9 24.88 -9.08 -35.93
C GLY A 9 25.56 -10.45 -35.84
N TYR A 10 25.48 -11.11 -34.68
CA TYR A 10 26.01 -12.46 -34.49
C TYR A 10 25.33 -13.49 -35.40
N TYR A 11 24.00 -13.44 -35.52
CA TYR A 11 23.25 -14.34 -36.41
C TYR A 11 23.73 -14.20 -37.86
N LEU A 12 23.83 -12.98 -38.39
CA LEU A 12 24.29 -12.72 -39.76
C LEU A 12 25.73 -13.16 -40.02
N ILE A 13 26.63 -12.94 -39.03
CA ILE A 13 28.04 -13.39 -39.14
C ILE A 13 28.08 -14.91 -39.17
N VAL A 14 27.37 -15.61 -38.26
CA VAL A 14 27.37 -17.08 -38.24
C VAL A 14 26.75 -17.65 -39.51
N LEU A 15 25.63 -17.11 -39.98
CA LEU A 15 24.99 -17.55 -41.25
C LEU A 15 25.95 -17.41 -42.43
N THR A 16 26.59 -16.24 -42.57
CA THR A 16 27.56 -15.98 -43.65
C THR A 16 28.77 -16.93 -43.57
N ALA A 17 29.31 -17.14 -42.38
CA ALA A 17 30.44 -18.06 -42.17
C ALA A 17 30.08 -19.50 -42.53
N LEU A 18 28.87 -19.96 -42.16
CA LEU A 18 28.38 -21.30 -42.52
C LEU A 18 28.19 -21.47 -44.02
N ILE A 19 27.58 -20.50 -44.71
CA ILE A 19 27.40 -20.53 -46.17
C ILE A 19 28.77 -20.63 -46.86
N ILE A 20 29.75 -19.83 -46.43
CA ILE A 20 31.10 -19.86 -47.04
C ILE A 20 31.76 -21.21 -46.76
N ALA A 21 31.72 -21.71 -45.52
CA ALA A 21 32.33 -22.99 -45.14
C ALA A 21 31.74 -24.16 -45.91
N PHE A 22 30.44 -24.23 -46.02
CA PHE A 22 29.75 -25.27 -46.81
C PHE A 22 30.02 -25.13 -48.30
N SER A 23 30.21 -23.92 -48.85
CA SER A 23 30.57 -23.70 -50.24
C SER A 23 31.95 -24.27 -50.58
N PHE A 24 32.90 -24.10 -49.68
CA PHE A 24 34.23 -24.74 -49.85
C PHE A 24 34.14 -26.26 -49.70
N ALA A 25 33.40 -26.76 -48.71
CA ALA A 25 33.21 -28.20 -48.52
C ALA A 25 32.51 -28.86 -49.71
N TYR A 26 31.51 -28.20 -50.30
CA TYR A 26 30.81 -28.66 -51.50
C TYR A 26 31.73 -28.65 -52.73
N GLN A 27 32.48 -27.57 -52.94
CA GLN A 27 33.46 -27.49 -54.03
C GLN A 27 34.51 -28.60 -53.95
N TYR A 28 35.04 -28.84 -52.73
CA TYR A 28 36.00 -29.90 -52.47
C TYR A 28 35.40 -31.29 -52.71
N GLY A 29 34.21 -31.54 -52.24
CA GLY A 29 33.48 -32.80 -52.39
C GLY A 29 33.19 -33.16 -53.85
N MET A 30 32.71 -32.17 -54.64
CA MET A 30 32.42 -32.35 -56.07
C MET A 30 33.67 -32.65 -56.90
N ALA A 31 34.81 -32.04 -56.54
CA ALA A 31 36.06 -32.25 -57.26
C ALA A 31 36.71 -33.62 -56.93
N ASN A 32 36.70 -34.04 -55.65
CA ASN A 32 37.47 -35.20 -55.19
C ASN A 32 36.67 -36.50 -55.10
N PHE A 33 35.35 -36.43 -54.91
CA PHE A 33 34.50 -37.61 -54.69
C PHE A 33 33.51 -37.86 -55.81
N GLU A 34 33.14 -36.81 -56.58
CA GLU A 34 32.19 -36.96 -57.69
C GLU A 34 32.89 -36.83 -59.07
N ASN A 35 34.17 -36.45 -59.13
CA ASN A 35 34.91 -36.14 -60.36
C ASN A 35 34.23 -35.10 -61.24
N ARG A 36 33.50 -34.16 -60.62
CA ARG A 36 32.72 -33.08 -61.28
C ARG A 36 33.16 -31.73 -60.71
N PRO A 37 34.37 -31.20 -61.03
CA PRO A 37 34.83 -29.94 -60.47
C PRO A 37 33.85 -28.79 -60.74
N ARG A 38 33.50 -28.02 -59.70
CA ARG A 38 32.65 -26.84 -59.74
C ARG A 38 33.44 -25.60 -59.36
N SER A 39 33.06 -24.46 -59.94
CA SER A 39 33.57 -23.16 -59.50
C SER A 39 33.02 -22.82 -58.13
N PHE A 40 33.73 -21.99 -57.36
CA PHE A 40 33.25 -21.53 -56.03
C PHE A 40 31.88 -20.84 -56.11
N LEU A 41 31.68 -20.00 -57.16
CA LEU A 41 30.41 -19.32 -57.34
C LEU A 41 29.22 -20.27 -57.57
N ARG A 42 29.49 -21.39 -58.35
CA ARG A 42 28.45 -22.42 -58.52
C ARG A 42 28.20 -23.21 -57.25
N SER A 43 29.24 -23.49 -56.47
CA SER A 43 29.11 -24.16 -55.17
C SER A 43 28.35 -23.27 -54.18
N LEU A 44 28.66 -21.98 -54.13
CA LEU A 44 27.94 -21.00 -53.31
C LEU A 44 26.45 -20.94 -53.69
N GLN A 45 26.14 -20.93 -54.98
CA GLN A 45 24.75 -20.96 -55.46
C GLN A 45 23.99 -22.18 -54.92
N ILE A 46 24.59 -23.38 -55.07
CA ILE A 46 23.94 -24.63 -54.57
C ILE A 46 23.74 -24.60 -53.06
N VAL A 47 24.74 -24.12 -52.29
CA VAL A 47 24.62 -23.98 -50.83
C VAL A 47 23.49 -23.02 -50.47
N VAL A 48 23.39 -21.88 -51.10
CA VAL A 48 22.28 -20.92 -50.87
C VAL A 48 20.94 -21.53 -51.26
N GLU A 49 20.84 -22.21 -52.43
CA GLU A 49 19.63 -22.94 -52.86
C GLU A 49 19.20 -24.01 -51.83
N THR A 50 20.17 -24.73 -51.22
CA THR A 50 19.93 -25.74 -50.20
C THR A 50 19.50 -25.09 -48.89
N PHE A 51 20.21 -24.05 -48.44
CA PHE A 51 19.87 -23.30 -47.20
C PHE A 51 18.49 -22.64 -47.26
N THR A 52 18.09 -22.16 -48.44
CA THR A 52 16.77 -21.55 -48.66
C THR A 52 15.67 -22.59 -49.00
N THR A 53 15.99 -23.89 -48.94
CA THR A 53 15.09 -25.00 -49.28
C THR A 53 14.50 -24.93 -50.69
N THR A 54 15.12 -24.14 -51.60
CA THR A 54 14.61 -23.95 -52.98
C THR A 54 14.95 -25.11 -53.88
N GLY A 55 16.11 -25.74 -53.70
CA GLY A 55 16.59 -27.00 -54.24
C GLY A 55 16.28 -27.30 -55.72
N PHE A 56 16.98 -26.67 -56.68
CA PHE A 56 16.79 -26.94 -58.12
C PHE A 56 17.30 -28.31 -58.57
N GLY A 57 18.07 -29.04 -57.69
CA GLY A 57 18.56 -30.39 -57.98
C GLY A 57 19.49 -30.53 -59.17
N SER A 58 20.06 -29.43 -59.66
CA SER A 58 20.83 -29.35 -60.93
C SER A 58 22.10 -30.22 -60.92
N ASP A 59 22.63 -30.57 -59.76
CA ASP A 59 23.86 -31.40 -59.59
C ASP A 59 23.55 -32.82 -59.03
N ALA A 60 22.27 -33.10 -58.76
CA ALA A 60 21.86 -34.46 -58.34
C ALA A 60 21.80 -35.41 -59.55
N PRO A 61 21.94 -36.77 -59.35
CA PRO A 61 22.21 -37.44 -58.07
C PRO A 61 23.71 -37.42 -57.71
N TRP A 62 23.98 -37.38 -56.37
CA TRP A 62 25.31 -37.60 -55.83
C TRP A 62 25.52 -39.06 -55.58
N THR A 63 26.72 -39.57 -55.98
CA THR A 63 27.00 -41.01 -55.88
C THR A 63 27.86 -41.36 -54.67
N SER A 64 28.59 -40.42 -54.14
CA SER A 64 29.47 -40.63 -52.98
C SER A 64 28.75 -40.48 -51.66
N THR A 65 29.11 -41.31 -50.66
CA THR A 65 28.60 -41.22 -49.29
C THR A 65 28.91 -39.85 -48.69
N PHE A 66 30.12 -39.31 -48.95
CA PHE A 66 30.53 -38.00 -48.44
C PHE A 66 29.58 -36.88 -48.92
N MET A 67 29.25 -36.83 -50.21
CA MET A 67 28.33 -35.79 -50.71
C MET A 67 26.91 -35.94 -50.20
N ASN A 68 26.41 -37.16 -50.07
CA ASN A 68 25.09 -37.38 -49.49
C ASN A 68 24.98 -36.94 -48.04
N VAL A 69 26.01 -37.25 -47.22
CA VAL A 69 26.09 -36.79 -45.82
C VAL A 69 26.21 -35.26 -45.74
N LEU A 70 27.06 -34.65 -46.62
CA LEU A 70 27.22 -33.21 -46.68
C LEU A 70 25.91 -32.49 -47.05
N ILE A 71 25.16 -33.01 -48.00
CA ILE A 71 23.88 -32.42 -48.38
C ILE A 71 22.86 -32.50 -47.22
N ILE A 72 22.76 -33.67 -46.57
CA ILE A 72 21.88 -33.82 -45.41
C ILE A 72 22.29 -32.81 -44.31
N ALA A 73 23.59 -32.64 -44.08
CA ALA A 73 24.06 -31.65 -43.10
C ALA A 73 23.70 -30.22 -43.49
N MET A 74 23.88 -29.88 -44.80
CA MET A 74 23.51 -28.56 -45.32
C MET A 74 22.01 -28.27 -45.21
N ASP A 75 21.13 -29.24 -45.56
CA ASP A 75 19.68 -29.13 -45.42
C ASP A 75 19.27 -28.93 -43.96
N THR A 76 19.84 -29.75 -43.06
CA THR A 76 19.54 -29.66 -41.65
C THR A 76 19.97 -28.31 -41.05
N VAL A 77 21.22 -27.89 -41.31
CA VAL A 77 21.76 -26.63 -40.82
C VAL A 77 21.01 -25.44 -41.40
N GLY A 78 20.73 -25.46 -42.73
CA GLY A 78 19.97 -24.42 -43.39
C GLY A 78 18.57 -24.24 -42.81
N THR A 79 17.87 -25.37 -42.63
CA THR A 79 16.53 -25.38 -42.01
C THR A 79 16.57 -24.82 -40.56
N VAL A 80 17.52 -25.26 -39.74
CA VAL A 80 17.68 -24.73 -38.39
C VAL A 80 17.95 -23.23 -38.40
N MET A 81 18.81 -22.75 -39.30
CA MET A 81 19.09 -21.31 -39.43
C MET A 81 17.85 -20.51 -39.83
N ILE A 82 17.00 -21.00 -40.74
CA ILE A 82 15.76 -20.34 -41.07
C ILE A 82 14.83 -20.24 -39.85
N PHE A 83 14.66 -21.34 -39.10
CA PHE A 83 13.82 -21.31 -37.89
C PHE A 83 14.38 -20.39 -36.82
N LEU A 84 15.71 -20.28 -36.68
CA LEU A 84 16.35 -19.35 -35.76
C LEU A 84 16.20 -17.88 -36.18
N ALA A 85 15.89 -17.61 -37.43
CA ALA A 85 15.61 -16.25 -37.88
C ALA A 85 14.34 -15.68 -37.23
N LEU A 86 13.31 -16.50 -37.02
CA LEU A 86 12.05 -16.10 -36.39
C LEU A 86 12.25 -15.44 -35.00
N PRO A 87 12.87 -16.10 -34.01
CA PRO A 87 13.07 -15.47 -32.69
C PRO A 87 14.07 -14.30 -32.73
N VAL A 88 14.94 -14.22 -33.73
CA VAL A 88 15.92 -13.13 -33.84
C VAL A 88 15.33 -11.86 -34.47
N PHE A 89 14.45 -12.00 -35.45
CA PHE A 89 13.93 -10.86 -36.22
C PHE A 89 12.45 -10.54 -35.94
N LEU A 90 11.61 -11.57 -35.76
CA LEU A 90 10.16 -11.37 -35.67
C LEU A 90 9.72 -11.08 -34.23
N PHE A 91 10.26 -11.79 -33.23
CA PHE A 91 9.82 -11.59 -31.85
C PHE A 91 10.10 -10.19 -31.32
N PRO A 92 11.29 -9.58 -31.53
CA PRO A 92 11.52 -8.20 -31.10
C PRO A 92 10.62 -7.18 -31.84
N ALA A 93 10.38 -7.41 -33.13
CA ALA A 93 9.47 -6.53 -33.88
C ALA A 93 8.00 -6.68 -33.45
N MET A 94 7.61 -7.86 -32.99
CA MET A 94 6.29 -8.08 -32.39
C MET A 94 6.20 -7.52 -30.96
N GLU A 95 7.27 -7.62 -30.19
CA GLU A 95 7.36 -7.04 -28.84
C GLU A 95 7.19 -5.52 -28.89
N ASP A 96 7.87 -4.83 -29.82
CA ASP A 96 7.72 -3.39 -30.04
C ASP A 96 6.29 -3.00 -30.52
N LEU A 97 5.62 -3.86 -31.30
CA LEU A 97 4.27 -3.62 -31.79
C LEU A 97 3.16 -3.95 -30.78
N LEU A 98 3.47 -4.82 -29.81
CA LEU A 98 2.54 -5.25 -28.76
C LEU A 98 2.82 -4.57 -27.42
N SER A 99 3.94 -3.85 -27.28
CA SER A 99 4.24 -3.14 -26.05
C SER A 99 3.26 -2.00 -25.84
N THR A 100 2.60 -2.00 -24.69
CA THR A 100 1.81 -0.87 -24.22
C THR A 100 2.70 0.36 -24.13
N THR A 101 2.31 1.43 -24.81
CA THR A 101 3.07 2.69 -24.78
C THR A 101 2.56 3.54 -23.63
N VAL A 102 3.31 3.58 -22.54
CA VAL A 102 3.01 4.49 -21.44
C VAL A 102 3.30 5.93 -21.89
N PRO A 103 2.39 6.89 -21.63
CA PRO A 103 2.65 8.29 -21.93
C PRO A 103 3.87 8.82 -21.14
N THR A 104 4.57 9.79 -21.71
CA THR A 104 5.67 10.51 -21.02
C THR A 104 5.23 11.88 -20.50
N ALA A 105 3.99 12.26 -20.77
CA ALA A 105 3.37 13.48 -20.30
C ALA A 105 1.84 13.29 -20.25
N VAL A 106 1.20 14.03 -19.35
CA VAL A 106 -0.26 14.06 -19.25
C VAL A 106 -0.90 14.71 -20.46
N GLU A 107 -2.17 14.40 -20.70
CA GLU A 107 -2.93 15.06 -21.76
C GLU A 107 -3.04 16.56 -21.53
N ASN A 108 -3.02 17.34 -22.60
CA ASN A 108 -3.15 18.78 -22.53
C ASN A 108 -4.47 19.19 -21.87
N GLY A 109 -4.37 19.94 -20.76
CA GLY A 109 -5.52 20.49 -20.05
C GLY A 109 -5.85 19.81 -18.73
N LYS A 110 -5.12 18.76 -18.30
CA LYS A 110 -5.25 18.21 -16.95
C LYS A 110 -4.78 19.24 -15.93
N SER A 111 -5.63 19.56 -14.97
CA SER A 111 -5.36 20.56 -13.91
C SER A 111 -6.07 20.17 -12.62
N ASP A 112 -5.70 20.75 -11.51
CA ASP A 112 -6.26 20.46 -10.17
C ASP A 112 -6.13 18.98 -9.76
N HIS A 113 -5.09 18.31 -10.26
CA HIS A 113 -4.75 16.94 -9.97
C HIS A 113 -3.56 16.85 -9.00
N VAL A 114 -3.38 15.70 -8.40
CA VAL A 114 -2.24 15.40 -7.51
C VAL A 114 -1.14 14.70 -8.30
N VAL A 115 0.08 15.22 -8.24
CA VAL A 115 1.25 14.57 -8.82
C VAL A 115 1.93 13.75 -7.73
N ILE A 116 2.08 12.46 -7.96
CA ILE A 116 2.68 11.50 -7.01
C ILE A 116 4.01 11.01 -7.59
N ALA A 117 5.10 11.27 -6.88
CA ALA A 117 6.43 10.84 -7.29
C ALA A 117 6.66 9.38 -6.91
N THR A 118 6.66 8.51 -7.90
CA THR A 118 6.88 7.07 -7.80
C THR A 118 5.78 6.30 -7.05
N PHE A 119 5.52 5.08 -7.50
CA PHE A 119 4.56 4.20 -6.85
C PHE A 119 5.18 3.49 -5.65
N SER A 120 4.44 3.44 -4.55
CA SER A 120 4.77 2.69 -3.33
C SER A 120 3.48 2.15 -2.71
N PRO A 121 3.51 1.20 -1.75
CA PRO A 121 2.32 0.80 -1.01
C PRO A 121 1.61 1.98 -0.32
N ARG A 122 2.36 3.00 0.09
CA ARG A 122 1.83 4.25 0.66
C ARG A 122 1.11 5.11 -0.39
N ALA A 123 1.66 5.16 -1.61
CA ALA A 123 1.04 5.86 -2.73
C ALA A 123 -0.26 5.18 -3.17
N ASP A 124 -0.35 3.85 -3.09
CA ASP A 124 -1.56 3.09 -3.42
C ASP A 124 -2.73 3.50 -2.50
N THR A 125 -2.50 3.50 -1.18
CA THR A 125 -3.50 4.00 -0.21
C THR A 125 -3.88 5.47 -0.46
N LEU A 126 -2.91 6.32 -0.81
CA LEU A 126 -3.19 7.71 -1.19
C LEU A 126 -4.11 7.77 -2.42
N ILE A 127 -3.83 6.96 -3.44
CA ILE A 127 -4.62 6.90 -4.68
C ILE A 127 -6.07 6.49 -4.38
N ASP A 128 -6.27 5.44 -3.58
CA ASP A 128 -7.59 4.98 -3.17
C ASP A 128 -8.39 6.12 -2.49
N GLU A 129 -7.73 6.89 -1.62
CA GLU A 129 -8.33 8.04 -0.95
C GLU A 129 -8.67 9.18 -1.92
N LEU A 130 -7.85 9.44 -2.93
CA LEU A 130 -8.12 10.43 -3.97
C LEU A 130 -9.28 10.00 -4.87
N GLU A 131 -9.30 8.73 -5.32
CA GLU A 131 -10.35 8.18 -6.16
C GLU A 131 -11.72 8.18 -5.45
N ALA A 132 -11.75 7.82 -4.16
CA ALA A 132 -12.96 7.87 -3.34
C ALA A 132 -13.59 9.28 -3.29
N ARG A 133 -12.77 10.33 -3.51
CA ARG A 133 -13.19 11.74 -3.52
C ARG A 133 -13.31 12.33 -4.92
N SER A 134 -13.07 11.51 -5.95
CA SER A 134 -13.05 11.95 -7.34
C SER A 134 -12.02 13.06 -7.62
N VAL A 135 -10.87 12.96 -6.97
CA VAL A 135 -9.71 13.83 -7.21
C VAL A 135 -8.76 13.12 -8.17
N ASP A 136 -8.46 13.76 -9.28
CA ASP A 136 -7.55 13.23 -10.28
C ASP A 136 -6.11 13.19 -9.76
N TYR A 137 -5.34 12.18 -10.16
CA TYR A 137 -3.93 12.06 -9.86
C TYR A 137 -3.11 11.73 -11.10
N VAL A 138 -1.80 11.80 -10.99
CA VAL A 138 -0.80 11.34 -11.97
C VAL A 138 0.40 10.77 -11.23
N LEU A 139 0.71 9.51 -11.49
CA LEU A 139 1.96 8.89 -11.04
C LEU A 139 3.10 9.23 -12.00
N VAL A 140 4.26 9.60 -11.47
CA VAL A 140 5.50 9.83 -12.24
C VAL A 140 6.46 8.69 -11.92
N GLU A 141 6.51 7.66 -12.77
CA GLU A 141 7.29 6.44 -12.52
C GLU A 141 8.54 6.38 -13.42
N PRO A 142 9.75 6.37 -12.84
CA PRO A 142 10.99 6.34 -13.61
C PRO A 142 11.33 4.95 -14.19
N ASP A 143 10.84 3.87 -13.59
CA ASP A 143 11.05 2.53 -14.10
C ASP A 143 10.05 2.21 -15.22
N ARG A 144 10.58 1.86 -16.39
CA ARG A 144 9.75 1.61 -17.58
C ARG A 144 8.89 0.35 -17.44
N GLU A 145 9.43 -0.73 -16.90
CA GLU A 145 8.71 -2.00 -16.76
C GLU A 145 7.55 -1.79 -15.78
N ARG A 146 7.85 -1.16 -14.65
CA ARG A 146 6.86 -0.84 -13.62
C ARG A 146 5.79 0.15 -14.13
N SER A 147 6.16 1.16 -14.91
CA SER A 147 5.18 2.09 -15.49
C SER A 147 4.22 1.41 -16.45
N ILE A 148 4.66 0.37 -17.18
CA ILE A 148 3.80 -0.44 -18.05
C ILE A 148 2.82 -1.27 -17.20
N ASP A 149 3.31 -1.96 -16.17
CA ASP A 149 2.47 -2.78 -15.29
C ASP A 149 1.39 -1.93 -14.59
N LEU A 150 1.76 -0.74 -14.11
CA LEU A 150 0.83 0.21 -13.49
C LEU A 150 -0.21 0.71 -14.50
N HIS A 151 0.20 1.06 -15.71
CA HIS A 151 -0.71 1.52 -16.75
C HIS A 151 -1.69 0.41 -17.18
N GLU A 152 -1.23 -0.84 -17.29
CA GLU A 152 -2.08 -2.00 -17.55
C GLU A 152 -3.00 -2.32 -16.37
N GLY A 153 -2.57 -2.00 -15.14
CA GLY A 153 -3.37 -2.06 -13.91
C GLY A 153 -4.45 -0.99 -13.82
N GLY A 154 -4.43 0.00 -14.72
CA GLY A 154 -5.45 1.06 -14.77
C GLY A 154 -5.06 2.36 -14.05
N TYR A 155 -3.85 2.45 -13.51
CA TYR A 155 -3.34 3.68 -12.90
C TYR A 155 -3.07 4.77 -13.94
N ASP A 156 -3.32 6.03 -13.57
CA ASP A 156 -2.95 7.18 -14.39
C ASP A 156 -1.46 7.50 -14.16
N VAL A 157 -0.61 6.99 -15.04
CA VAL A 157 0.84 7.00 -14.89
C VAL A 157 1.53 7.54 -16.14
N ILE A 158 2.60 8.32 -15.93
CA ILE A 158 3.55 8.70 -16.96
C ILE A 158 4.92 8.07 -16.67
N HIS A 159 5.62 7.64 -17.74
CA HIS A 159 7.00 7.19 -17.63
C HIS A 159 7.95 8.37 -17.70
N ALA A 160 8.39 8.87 -16.54
CA ALA A 160 9.29 10.01 -16.42
C ALA A 160 10.09 9.95 -15.10
N ASP A 161 11.19 10.70 -15.02
CA ASP A 161 11.97 10.84 -13.79
C ASP A 161 11.43 12.01 -12.96
N PRO A 162 10.88 11.79 -11.74
CA PRO A 162 10.35 12.84 -10.89
C PRO A 162 11.42 13.81 -10.36
N ASN A 163 12.72 13.46 -10.43
CA ASN A 163 13.81 14.39 -10.08
C ASN A 163 14.17 15.35 -11.20
N ALA A 164 13.72 15.05 -12.44
CA ALA A 164 14.05 15.86 -13.60
C ALA A 164 12.96 16.91 -13.86
N VAL A 165 13.36 18.11 -14.25
CA VAL A 165 12.43 19.19 -14.62
C VAL A 165 11.47 18.74 -15.72
N ASP A 166 11.98 18.11 -16.78
CA ASP A 166 11.16 17.59 -17.89
C ASP A 166 10.11 16.57 -17.41
N GLY A 167 10.43 15.77 -16.38
CA GLY A 167 9.52 14.78 -15.80
C GLY A 167 8.33 15.40 -15.08
N LEU A 168 8.58 16.36 -14.21
CA LEU A 168 7.55 17.09 -13.49
C LEU A 168 6.80 18.10 -14.40
N GLU A 169 7.47 18.67 -15.41
CA GLU A 169 6.80 19.46 -16.46
C GLU A 169 5.84 18.56 -17.25
N GLY A 170 6.26 17.33 -17.60
CA GLY A 170 5.41 16.32 -18.24
C GLY A 170 4.18 15.96 -17.39
N ALA A 171 4.28 16.00 -16.08
CA ALA A 171 3.17 15.82 -15.14
C ALA A 171 2.30 17.09 -14.96
N ASN A 172 2.62 18.20 -15.63
CA ASN A 172 1.93 19.49 -15.54
C ASN A 172 1.84 20.05 -14.11
N VAL A 173 2.94 20.00 -13.36
CA VAL A 173 3.04 20.46 -11.97
C VAL A 173 2.56 21.92 -11.81
N ALA A 174 2.80 22.78 -12.78
CA ALA A 174 2.36 24.18 -12.74
C ALA A 174 0.84 24.39 -12.63
N SER A 175 0.04 23.37 -12.97
CA SER A 175 -1.42 23.39 -12.86
C SER A 175 -1.94 22.33 -11.89
N ALA A 176 -1.05 21.65 -11.18
CA ALA A 176 -1.42 20.62 -10.19
C ALA A 176 -1.94 21.26 -8.90
N ARG A 177 -2.77 20.53 -8.17
CA ARG A 177 -3.22 20.87 -6.82
C ARG A 177 -2.08 20.71 -5.83
N ALA A 178 -1.36 19.59 -5.92
CA ALA A 178 -0.24 19.29 -5.04
C ALA A 178 0.77 18.34 -5.73
N VAL A 179 1.99 18.34 -5.19
CA VAL A 179 3.04 17.36 -5.48
C VAL A 179 3.32 16.58 -4.20
N VAL A 180 3.36 15.25 -4.30
CA VAL A 180 3.70 14.35 -3.19
C VAL A 180 5.05 13.70 -3.47
N ALA A 181 6.01 13.90 -2.57
CA ALA A 181 7.32 13.28 -2.57
C ALA A 181 7.42 12.29 -1.41
N ASP A 182 7.46 10.98 -1.74
CA ASP A 182 7.50 9.86 -0.79
C ASP A 182 8.31 8.69 -1.36
N VAL A 183 9.62 8.91 -1.56
CA VAL A 183 10.56 7.93 -2.15
C VAL A 183 11.70 7.63 -1.18
N SER A 184 12.47 8.67 -0.81
CA SER A 184 13.51 8.66 0.21
C SER A 184 13.92 10.11 0.52
N ASP A 185 14.46 10.37 1.72
CA ASP A 185 14.78 11.73 2.17
C ASP A 185 15.61 12.53 1.17
N GLN A 186 16.61 11.89 0.50
CA GLN A 186 17.45 12.60 -0.48
C GLN A 186 16.72 12.85 -1.81
N LEU A 187 15.93 11.87 -2.29
CA LEU A 187 15.19 12.03 -3.53
C LEU A 187 14.04 13.02 -3.35
N ASP A 188 13.36 12.96 -2.22
CA ASP A 188 12.23 13.83 -1.91
C ASP A 188 12.66 15.29 -1.84
N THR A 189 13.78 15.59 -1.18
CA THR A 189 14.34 16.96 -1.20
C THR A 189 14.67 17.44 -2.62
N SER A 190 15.16 16.56 -3.50
CA SER A 190 15.41 16.88 -4.90
C SER A 190 14.11 17.13 -5.67
N ILE A 191 13.09 16.29 -5.47
CA ILE A 191 11.76 16.45 -6.08
C ILE A 191 11.12 17.76 -5.63
N VAL A 192 11.19 18.09 -4.34
CA VAL A 192 10.69 19.35 -3.79
C VAL A 192 11.35 20.56 -4.47
N LEU A 193 12.68 20.56 -4.60
CA LEU A 193 13.41 21.62 -5.28
C LEU A 193 13.00 21.76 -6.75
N THR A 194 12.84 20.64 -7.46
CA THR A 194 12.41 20.62 -8.87
C THR A 194 10.96 21.11 -9.01
N ALA A 195 10.07 20.75 -8.11
CA ALA A 195 8.69 21.25 -8.09
C ALA A 195 8.65 22.77 -7.88
N ARG A 196 9.48 23.30 -6.98
CA ARG A 196 9.61 24.74 -6.73
C ARG A 196 10.21 25.51 -7.90
N GLU A 197 11.11 24.90 -8.67
CA GLU A 197 11.62 25.52 -9.91
C GLU A 197 10.51 25.71 -10.95
N LEU A 198 9.55 24.80 -11.01
CA LEU A 198 8.42 24.82 -11.95
C LEU A 198 7.25 25.67 -11.48
N SER A 199 7.00 25.72 -10.18
CA SER A 199 5.89 26.48 -9.58
C SER A 199 6.20 26.86 -8.13
N GLU A 200 6.16 28.17 -7.84
CA GLU A 200 6.31 28.67 -6.47
C GLU A 200 5.06 28.42 -5.61
N ASP A 201 3.89 28.32 -6.26
CA ASP A 201 2.58 28.30 -5.60
C ASP A 201 2.01 26.88 -5.43
N VAL A 202 2.55 25.86 -6.11
CA VAL A 202 2.05 24.48 -5.98
C VAL A 202 2.29 23.97 -4.56
N ARG A 203 1.27 23.34 -3.97
CA ARG A 203 1.43 22.70 -2.65
C ARG A 203 2.36 21.51 -2.75
N VAL A 204 3.38 21.44 -1.91
CA VAL A 204 4.32 20.31 -1.88
C VAL A 204 4.25 19.61 -0.52
N VAL A 205 3.84 18.36 -0.54
CA VAL A 205 3.80 17.46 0.62
C VAL A 205 4.96 16.47 0.50
N SER A 206 5.77 16.39 1.54
CA SER A 206 6.91 15.48 1.57
C SER A 206 6.85 14.57 2.78
N VAL A 207 7.24 13.31 2.61
CA VAL A 207 7.24 12.29 3.68
C VAL A 207 8.67 11.99 4.07
N VAL A 208 9.03 12.13 5.34
CA VAL A 208 10.37 11.81 5.81
C VAL A 208 10.47 10.40 6.35
N GLU A 209 11.55 9.72 5.99
CA GLU A 209 11.90 8.45 6.59
C GLU A 209 12.56 8.64 7.96
N ASP A 210 13.46 9.64 8.08
CA ASP A 210 14.13 10.02 9.32
C ASP A 210 13.62 11.39 9.80
N PRO A 211 12.99 11.47 10.99
CA PRO A 211 12.50 12.73 11.55
C PRO A 211 13.56 13.84 11.61
N ASP A 212 14.84 13.48 11.76
CA ASP A 212 15.96 14.45 11.76
C ASP A 212 16.13 15.12 10.38
N SER A 213 15.60 14.53 9.32
CA SER A 213 15.62 15.07 7.95
C SER A 213 14.55 16.14 7.70
N THR A 214 13.52 16.28 8.56
CA THR A 214 12.40 17.22 8.40
C THR A 214 12.85 18.61 8.00
N ARG A 215 13.84 19.14 8.71
CA ARG A 215 14.41 20.46 8.44
C ARG A 215 14.92 20.62 7.01
N TYR A 216 15.46 19.58 6.39
CA TYR A 216 16.02 19.67 5.04
C TYR A 216 14.91 19.71 3.99
N HIS A 217 13.81 19.01 4.21
CA HIS A 217 12.63 19.07 3.36
C HIS A 217 11.95 20.45 3.42
N GLU A 218 11.85 21.04 4.62
CA GLU A 218 11.39 22.43 4.80
C GLU A 218 12.30 23.45 4.10
N LEU A 219 13.62 23.28 4.23
CA LEU A 219 14.60 24.13 3.54
C LEU A 219 14.56 23.98 2.01
N ALA A 220 14.20 22.81 1.49
CA ALA A 220 13.97 22.60 0.08
C ALA A 220 12.69 23.27 -0.43
N GLY A 221 11.77 23.61 0.48
CA GLY A 221 10.53 24.33 0.18
C GLY A 221 9.26 23.48 0.26
N ALA A 222 9.26 22.34 0.95
CA ALA A 222 8.03 21.61 1.24
C ALA A 222 7.10 22.44 2.12
N ASP A 223 5.80 22.48 1.79
CA ASP A 223 4.78 23.17 2.60
C ASP A 223 4.37 22.33 3.80
N VAL A 224 4.34 21.02 3.61
CA VAL A 224 4.00 20.04 4.65
C VAL A 224 5.04 18.93 4.62
N VAL A 225 5.60 18.64 5.79
CA VAL A 225 6.51 17.50 5.98
C VAL A 225 5.90 16.53 6.97
N LEU A 226 5.63 15.32 6.52
CA LEU A 226 4.98 14.27 7.29
C LEU A 226 6.02 13.29 7.85
N SER A 227 5.85 12.92 9.12
CA SER A 227 6.72 11.98 9.84
C SER A 227 5.86 10.84 10.42
N PRO A 228 5.46 9.84 9.61
CA PRO A 228 4.46 8.86 10.02
C PRO A 228 4.96 7.85 11.06
N ARG A 229 6.26 7.50 11.07
CA ARG A 229 6.80 6.49 11.98
C ARG A 229 6.69 6.84 13.46
N PRO A 230 7.05 8.05 13.92
CA PRO A 230 6.82 8.46 15.29
C PRO A 230 5.34 8.43 15.67
N LEU A 231 4.47 8.95 14.83
CA LEU A 231 3.04 8.96 15.08
C LEU A 231 2.46 7.55 15.21
N LEU A 232 2.90 6.61 14.36
CA LEU A 232 2.52 5.20 14.45
C LEU A 232 2.92 4.61 15.83
N GLY A 233 4.13 4.92 16.30
CA GLY A 233 4.62 4.48 17.60
C GLY A 233 3.81 5.05 18.75
N GLU A 234 3.50 6.33 18.74
CA GLU A 234 2.65 7.00 19.72
C GLU A 234 1.26 6.35 19.80
N ARG A 235 0.65 6.07 18.64
CA ARG A 235 -0.66 5.40 18.56
C ARG A 235 -0.65 3.99 19.13
N LEU A 236 0.36 3.18 18.78
CA LEU A 236 0.50 1.83 19.34
C LEU A 236 0.66 1.87 20.87
N ALA A 237 1.43 2.82 21.40
CA ALA A 237 1.60 3.02 22.82
C ALA A 237 0.29 3.46 23.49
N GLU A 238 -0.45 4.37 22.88
CA GLU A 238 -1.73 4.88 23.39
C GLU A 238 -2.76 3.76 23.50
N VAL A 239 -2.98 2.98 22.43
CA VAL A 239 -3.93 1.86 22.42
C VAL A 239 -3.63 0.86 23.53
N ILE A 240 -2.37 0.51 23.71
CA ILE A 240 -1.97 -0.46 24.75
C ILE A 240 -2.07 0.12 26.16
N SER A 241 -1.85 1.42 26.33
CA SER A 241 -1.84 2.07 27.64
C SER A 241 -3.23 2.41 28.14
N THR A 242 -4.08 2.96 27.29
CA THR A 242 -5.39 3.52 27.66
C THR A 242 -6.55 2.65 27.17
N GLY A 243 -6.34 1.87 26.13
CA GLY A 243 -7.39 1.14 25.40
C GLY A 243 -8.27 2.05 24.56
N VAL A 244 -8.10 3.35 24.63
CA VAL A 244 -8.85 4.35 23.87
C VAL A 244 -7.88 5.21 23.10
N THR A 245 -8.09 5.36 21.82
CA THR A 245 -7.32 6.25 20.94
C THR A 245 -8.27 7.24 20.32
N THR A 246 -8.08 8.51 20.61
CA THR A 246 -8.81 9.58 19.92
C THR A 246 -8.19 9.82 18.57
N GLU A 247 -9.00 9.87 17.52
CA GLU A 247 -8.51 10.22 16.20
C GLU A 247 -8.02 11.67 16.21
N LEU A 248 -6.72 11.83 16.04
CA LEU A 248 -6.12 13.11 15.71
C LEU A 248 -6.35 13.40 14.23
N GLY A 249 -7.56 13.74 13.87
CA GLY A 249 -7.88 14.41 12.63
C GLY A 249 -8.30 15.83 12.96
N GLU A 250 -7.40 16.80 12.81
CA GLU A 250 -7.83 18.17 12.52
C GLU A 250 -8.60 18.12 11.21
N GLY A 251 -9.91 17.79 11.25
CA GLY A 251 -10.57 17.67 9.97
C GLY A 251 -12.03 17.30 9.91
N ILE A 252 -12.66 16.79 10.96
CA ILE A 252 -14.09 17.02 11.06
C ILE A 252 -14.32 17.98 12.22
N GLU A 253 -14.47 19.24 11.92
CA GLU A 253 -15.36 20.09 12.70
C GLU A 253 -16.78 19.55 12.55
N VAL A 254 -17.04 18.41 13.17
CA VAL A 254 -18.41 17.90 13.33
C VAL A 254 -19.18 18.84 14.25
N GLY A 255 -18.49 19.71 14.98
CA GLY A 255 -18.90 20.68 15.97
C GLY A 255 -17.81 20.80 17.04
N GLU A 256 -17.71 21.93 17.71
CA GLU A 256 -16.65 22.26 18.68
C GLU A 256 -16.41 21.21 19.79
N ASP A 257 -17.25 20.17 19.92
CA ASP A 257 -17.20 19.20 21.02
C ASP A 257 -17.49 17.76 20.60
N PHE A 258 -17.32 17.33 19.34
CA PHE A 258 -17.65 15.97 18.92
C PHE A 258 -16.44 15.25 18.36
N GLU A 259 -16.08 14.14 18.96
CA GLU A 259 -14.92 13.33 18.60
C GLU A 259 -15.31 11.88 18.32
N ILE A 260 -14.44 11.21 17.59
CA ILE A 260 -14.49 9.78 17.31
C ILE A 260 -13.27 9.16 17.93
N ALA A 261 -13.45 7.98 18.52
CA ALA A 261 -12.37 7.25 19.16
C ALA A 261 -12.46 5.76 18.85
N GLU A 262 -11.33 5.11 18.90
CA GLU A 262 -11.23 3.65 18.90
C GLU A 262 -11.07 3.16 20.34
N LEU A 263 -11.81 2.10 20.70
CA LEU A 263 -11.73 1.44 22.00
C LEU A 263 -11.34 -0.02 21.80
N LEU A 264 -10.12 -0.37 22.19
CA LEU A 264 -9.66 -1.75 22.22
C LEU A 264 -10.23 -2.48 23.45
N VAL A 265 -10.86 -3.61 23.23
CA VAL A 265 -11.31 -4.51 24.30
C VAL A 265 -10.13 -5.39 24.72
N HIS A 266 -9.44 -5.00 25.77
CA HIS A 266 -8.30 -5.73 26.33
C HIS A 266 -8.67 -7.08 26.93
N HIS A 267 -7.71 -8.01 26.96
CA HIS A 267 -7.80 -9.21 27.78
C HIS A 267 -8.01 -8.82 29.27
N GLY A 268 -8.86 -9.56 29.98
CA GLY A 268 -9.19 -9.23 31.40
C GLY A 268 -10.10 -8.02 31.60
N SER A 269 -10.42 -7.25 30.55
CA SER A 269 -11.37 -6.14 30.61
C SER A 269 -12.78 -6.63 30.99
N PRO A 270 -13.55 -5.88 31.81
CA PRO A 270 -14.97 -6.19 32.06
C PRO A 270 -15.84 -6.23 30.80
N LEU A 271 -15.35 -5.67 29.71
CA LEU A 271 -16.01 -5.70 28.40
C LEU A 271 -15.80 -7.04 27.69
N ALA A 272 -14.65 -7.70 27.93
CA ALA A 272 -14.33 -8.98 27.30
C ALA A 272 -15.31 -10.07 27.78
N GLY A 273 -15.95 -10.74 26.81
CA GLY A 273 -16.99 -11.73 27.05
C GLY A 273 -18.40 -11.17 27.32
N ALA A 274 -18.55 -9.85 27.44
CA ALA A 274 -19.85 -9.20 27.60
C ALA A 274 -20.56 -9.04 26.26
N ARG A 275 -21.90 -9.02 26.27
CA ARG A 275 -22.65 -8.58 25.09
C ARG A 275 -22.61 -7.06 25.00
N LEU A 276 -22.51 -6.52 23.78
CA LEU A 276 -22.48 -5.07 23.57
C LEU A 276 -23.67 -4.37 24.24
N SER A 277 -24.90 -4.88 24.10
CA SER A 277 -26.10 -4.35 24.77
C SER A 277 -26.07 -4.43 26.30
N ALA A 278 -25.25 -5.30 26.89
CA ALA A 278 -25.10 -5.48 28.31
C ALA A 278 -23.79 -4.89 28.88
N SER A 279 -22.96 -4.31 28.03
CA SER A 279 -21.67 -3.72 28.41
C SER A 279 -21.78 -2.49 29.33
N GLY A 280 -22.95 -1.81 29.27
CA GLY A 280 -23.20 -0.57 30.01
C GLY A 280 -22.41 0.63 29.43
N LEU A 281 -21.79 0.51 28.27
CA LEU A 281 -21.00 1.59 27.67
C LEU A 281 -21.83 2.85 27.49
N ARG A 282 -22.98 2.75 26.80
CA ARG A 282 -23.85 3.90 26.53
C ARG A 282 -24.46 4.50 27.80
N GLU A 283 -24.90 3.66 28.76
CA GLU A 283 -25.51 4.09 30.01
C GLU A 283 -24.53 4.82 30.94
N ARG A 284 -23.25 4.44 30.90
CA ARG A 284 -22.22 4.97 31.80
C ARG A 284 -21.51 6.20 31.24
N THR A 285 -21.27 6.24 29.92
CA THR A 285 -20.47 7.29 29.27
C THR A 285 -21.28 8.17 28.34
N GLY A 286 -22.43 7.67 27.85
CA GLY A 286 -23.22 8.38 26.83
C GLY A 286 -22.68 8.29 25.41
N ILE A 287 -21.61 7.51 25.16
CA ILE A 287 -21.05 7.32 23.82
C ILE A 287 -21.97 6.50 22.91
N ASN A 288 -21.80 6.66 21.61
CA ASN A 288 -22.43 5.81 20.60
C ASN A 288 -21.38 4.89 19.95
N VAL A 289 -21.72 3.59 19.80
CA VAL A 289 -20.91 2.65 19.03
C VAL A 289 -21.34 2.71 17.58
N ILE A 290 -20.40 3.09 16.70
CA ILE A 290 -20.60 3.26 15.27
C ILE A 290 -20.40 1.93 14.54
N GLY A 291 -19.32 1.23 14.88
CA GLY A 291 -18.86 0.01 14.26
C GLY A 291 -17.92 -0.77 15.18
N ALA A 292 -17.46 -1.90 14.69
CA ALA A 292 -16.44 -2.69 15.39
C ALA A 292 -15.58 -3.46 14.40
N TRP A 293 -14.28 -3.56 14.70
CA TRP A 293 -13.36 -4.46 13.99
C TRP A 293 -13.27 -5.79 14.74
N PHE A 294 -13.55 -6.87 14.05
CA PHE A 294 -13.34 -8.22 14.50
C PHE A 294 -12.20 -8.83 13.70
N ARG A 295 -11.04 -8.98 14.34
CA ARG A 295 -9.85 -9.53 13.69
C ARG A 295 -9.54 -8.80 12.36
N GLY A 296 -9.64 -7.48 12.38
CA GLY A 296 -9.37 -6.61 11.23
C GLY A 296 -10.50 -6.50 10.20
N GLU A 297 -11.65 -7.17 10.39
CA GLU A 297 -12.83 -6.97 9.54
C GLU A 297 -13.80 -5.99 10.20
N PHE A 298 -14.06 -4.87 9.53
CA PHE A 298 -14.98 -3.87 10.02
C PHE A 298 -16.44 -4.28 9.81
N GLN A 299 -17.22 -4.18 10.86
CA GLN A 299 -18.65 -4.45 10.86
C GLN A 299 -19.43 -3.21 11.30
N THR A 300 -20.26 -2.70 10.40
CA THR A 300 -21.26 -1.66 10.68
C THR A 300 -22.53 -2.00 9.91
N PRO A 301 -23.68 -1.93 10.53
CA PRO A 301 -23.97 -1.70 11.95
C PRO A 301 -23.58 -2.88 12.85
N VAL A 302 -23.18 -2.59 14.07
CA VAL A 302 -22.84 -3.62 15.07
C VAL A 302 -24.13 -4.23 15.64
N ASP A 303 -24.18 -5.57 15.73
CA ASP A 303 -25.29 -6.26 16.39
C ASP A 303 -25.21 -6.02 17.93
N PRO A 304 -26.23 -5.42 18.55
CA PRO A 304 -26.25 -5.23 20.00
C PRO A 304 -26.12 -6.52 20.83
N GLN A 305 -26.44 -7.69 20.23
CA GLN A 305 -26.34 -8.98 20.90
C GLN A 305 -24.97 -9.67 20.72
N MET A 306 -24.08 -9.05 19.94
CA MET A 306 -22.74 -9.57 19.76
C MET A 306 -21.97 -9.64 21.08
N THR A 307 -21.12 -10.63 21.21
CA THR A 307 -20.17 -10.75 22.31
C THR A 307 -18.88 -10.02 21.97
N LEU A 308 -18.42 -9.15 22.85
CA LEU A 308 -17.15 -8.46 22.70
C LEU A 308 -16.02 -9.42 23.10
N GLU A 309 -15.26 -9.87 22.12
CA GLU A 309 -14.05 -10.67 22.37
C GLU A 309 -12.87 -9.75 22.70
N ALA A 310 -11.87 -10.24 23.45
CA ALA A 310 -10.61 -9.53 23.59
C ALA A 310 -9.98 -9.33 22.20
N GLY A 311 -9.42 -8.15 21.93
CA GLY A 311 -8.94 -7.77 20.62
C GLY A 311 -10.01 -7.18 19.68
N THR A 312 -11.29 -7.12 20.12
CA THR A 312 -12.29 -6.33 19.40
C THR A 312 -11.97 -4.84 19.54
N VAL A 313 -11.93 -4.09 18.45
CA VAL A 313 -11.81 -2.63 18.47
C VAL A 313 -13.18 -2.03 18.14
N LEU A 314 -13.72 -1.23 19.05
CA LEU A 314 -14.99 -0.52 18.83
C LEU A 314 -14.72 0.89 18.31
N LEU A 315 -15.33 1.26 17.20
CA LEU A 315 -15.40 2.66 16.77
C LEU A 315 -16.55 3.33 17.50
N VAL A 316 -16.23 4.34 18.27
CA VAL A 316 -17.18 5.06 19.13
C VAL A 316 -17.18 6.55 18.82
N SER A 317 -18.29 7.21 19.13
CA SER A 317 -18.37 8.66 19.02
C SER A 317 -18.99 9.25 20.27
N GLY A 318 -18.53 10.44 20.64
CA GLY A 318 -19.01 11.15 21.81
C GLY A 318 -18.44 12.56 21.91
N ARG A 319 -18.82 13.27 22.96
CA ARG A 319 -18.14 14.51 23.32
C ARG A 319 -16.83 14.21 24.03
N GLU A 320 -15.88 15.14 23.99
CA GLU A 320 -14.60 14.99 24.67
C GLU A 320 -14.75 14.50 26.13
N GLU A 321 -15.68 15.09 26.90
CA GLU A 321 -15.97 14.65 28.28
C GLU A 321 -16.44 13.20 28.37
N GLN A 322 -17.20 12.72 27.37
CA GLN A 322 -17.72 11.34 27.33
C GLN A 322 -16.59 10.34 26.97
N LEU A 323 -15.68 10.74 26.09
CA LEU A 323 -14.51 9.93 25.72
C LEU A 323 -13.50 9.88 26.88
N GLN A 324 -13.27 10.99 27.59
CA GLN A 324 -12.47 11.00 28.82
C GLN A 324 -13.05 10.09 29.90
N GLU A 325 -14.38 10.01 30.04
CA GLU A 325 -15.02 9.06 30.95
C GLU A 325 -14.84 7.62 30.46
N LEU A 326 -14.87 7.40 29.15
CA LEU A 326 -14.58 6.11 28.54
C LEU A 326 -13.16 5.62 28.87
N GLU A 327 -12.15 6.49 28.78
CA GLU A 327 -10.76 6.19 29.18
C GLU A 327 -10.63 5.72 30.64
N ARG A 328 -11.48 6.24 31.50
CA ARG A 328 -11.48 5.87 32.93
C ARG A 328 -12.10 4.50 33.21
N LEU A 329 -12.96 4.00 32.28
CA LEU A 329 -13.66 2.73 32.47
C LEU A 329 -12.74 1.50 32.46
N PRO A 330 -11.80 1.36 31.52
CA PRO A 330 -10.83 0.27 31.52
C PRO A 330 -9.83 0.40 32.65
N GLN A 331 -9.39 1.62 32.99
CA GLN A 331 -8.35 1.86 33.99
C GLN A 331 -8.76 1.49 35.42
N SER A 332 -10.04 1.62 35.77
CA SER A 332 -10.51 1.28 37.14
C SER A 332 -10.58 -0.23 37.42
N ALA A 333 -10.73 -1.05 36.38
CA ALA A 333 -10.83 -2.49 36.50
C ALA A 333 -9.50 -3.21 36.20
N VAL A 334 -8.71 -2.69 35.24
CA VAL A 334 -7.45 -3.29 34.76
C VAL A 334 -6.28 -2.94 35.69
N ARG A 335 -6.24 -1.73 36.26
CA ARG A 335 -5.17 -1.33 37.21
C ARG A 335 -5.14 -2.14 38.50
N GLU A 336 -6.26 -2.76 38.91
CA GLU A 336 -6.30 -3.57 40.15
C GLU A 336 -5.89 -5.04 39.97
N PHE A 337 -5.91 -5.58 38.71
CA PHE A 337 -5.78 -7.01 38.45
C PHE A 337 -4.58 -7.44 37.62
N GLU A 338 -3.95 -6.58 36.83
CA GLU A 338 -2.82 -6.98 35.99
C GLU A 338 -1.52 -6.29 36.42
N ARG A 339 -0.65 -7.05 37.10
CA ARG A 339 0.75 -6.75 37.31
C ARG A 339 1.51 -7.24 36.07
N GLY A 340 2.14 -6.34 35.31
CA GLY A 340 2.99 -6.70 34.19
C GLY A 340 3.48 -5.44 33.46
N GLU A 341 4.60 -5.56 32.81
CA GLU A 341 5.20 -4.51 31.97
C GLU A 341 4.76 -4.66 30.53
N THR A 342 4.92 -3.62 29.74
CA THR A 342 4.79 -3.70 28.27
C THR A 342 6.14 -4.11 27.70
N LEU A 343 6.18 -5.23 26.97
CA LEU A 343 7.36 -5.62 26.22
C LEU A 343 7.34 -4.94 24.84
N ILE A 344 8.39 -4.19 24.53
CA ILE A 344 8.59 -3.55 23.22
C ILE A 344 9.62 -4.37 22.47
N VAL A 345 9.25 -4.85 21.27
CA VAL A 345 10.14 -5.63 20.42
C VAL A 345 10.49 -4.81 19.18
N GLY A 346 11.76 -4.42 19.09
CA GLY A 346 12.28 -3.50 18.09
C GLY A 346 12.50 -2.10 18.66
N HIS A 347 13.69 -1.52 18.39
CA HIS A 347 14.10 -0.20 18.91
C HIS A 347 14.53 0.75 17.77
N GLY A 348 13.85 0.66 16.62
CA GLY A 348 13.92 1.64 15.53
C GLY A 348 13.12 2.91 15.88
N GLN A 349 12.85 3.78 14.90
CA GLN A 349 12.10 5.03 15.11
C GLN A 349 10.73 4.81 15.77
N VAL A 350 9.97 3.81 15.31
CA VAL A 350 8.68 3.45 15.91
C VAL A 350 8.86 2.99 17.36
N GLY A 351 9.82 2.09 17.63
CA GLY A 351 10.11 1.59 18.98
C GLY A 351 10.55 2.70 19.93
N GLN A 352 11.35 3.66 19.46
CA GLN A 352 11.77 4.84 20.25
C GLN A 352 10.58 5.77 20.55
N ALA A 353 9.66 5.96 19.61
CA ALA A 353 8.45 6.73 19.85
C ALA A 353 7.56 6.04 20.90
N ILE A 354 7.41 4.69 20.81
CA ILE A 354 6.69 3.91 21.80
C ILE A 354 7.31 4.08 23.20
N THR A 355 8.64 3.90 23.33
CA THR A 355 9.32 4.07 24.63
C THR A 355 9.14 5.46 25.20
N SER A 356 9.22 6.49 24.34
CA SER A 356 9.01 7.89 24.74
C SER A 356 7.59 8.13 25.23
N ALA A 357 6.58 7.62 24.53
CA ALA A 357 5.18 7.76 24.91
C ALA A 357 4.84 7.02 26.20
N LEU A 358 5.34 5.79 26.39
CA LEU A 358 5.12 5.03 27.62
C LEU A 358 5.83 5.69 28.82
N ALA A 359 7.06 6.17 28.62
CA ALA A 359 7.81 6.89 29.66
C ALA A 359 7.12 8.20 30.09
N ALA A 360 6.55 8.95 29.14
CA ALA A 360 5.81 10.18 29.42
C ALA A 360 4.56 9.93 30.31
N ASN A 361 4.00 8.71 30.22
CA ASN A 361 2.82 8.29 30.99
C ASN A 361 3.17 7.42 32.22
N ASP A 362 4.44 7.39 32.66
CA ASP A 362 4.92 6.57 33.78
C ASP A 362 4.54 5.07 33.67
N GLN A 363 4.45 4.54 32.44
CA GLN A 363 4.14 3.13 32.19
C GLN A 363 5.43 2.31 32.16
N PRO A 364 5.53 1.21 32.93
CA PRO A 364 6.71 0.36 32.90
C PRO A 364 6.81 -0.44 31.61
N TYR A 365 8.03 -0.53 31.07
CA TYR A 365 8.30 -1.28 29.83
C TYR A 365 9.69 -1.93 29.85
N THR A 366 9.86 -2.96 29.06
CA THR A 366 11.15 -3.60 28.73
C THR A 366 11.34 -3.61 27.23
N VAL A 367 12.56 -3.34 26.75
CA VAL A 367 12.90 -3.27 25.34
C VAL A 367 13.76 -4.47 24.94
N LEU A 368 13.25 -5.29 24.01
CA LEU A 368 13.98 -6.33 23.30
C LEU A 368 14.36 -5.83 21.91
N ASN A 369 15.63 -5.93 21.55
CA ASN A 369 16.08 -5.56 20.20
C ASN A 369 17.20 -6.50 19.74
N ARG A 370 17.31 -6.70 18.42
CA ARG A 370 18.35 -7.55 17.80
C ARG A 370 19.78 -7.06 18.06
N HIS A 371 19.96 -5.75 18.16
CA HIS A 371 21.26 -5.10 18.34
C HIS A 371 21.27 -4.29 19.63
N GLU A 372 22.44 -4.28 20.30
CA GLU A 372 22.67 -3.43 21.44
C GLU A 372 22.60 -1.94 21.06
N ALA A 373 21.80 -1.18 21.80
CA ALA A 373 21.67 0.26 21.64
C ALA A 373 21.28 0.91 22.99
N PRO A 374 21.48 2.22 23.15
CA PRO A 374 20.98 2.92 24.35
C PRO A 374 19.46 2.74 24.49
N GLY A 375 19.01 2.30 25.66
CA GLY A 375 17.59 2.04 25.93
C GLY A 375 17.11 0.63 25.59
N VAL A 376 18.00 -0.27 25.16
CA VAL A 376 17.71 -1.70 24.99
C VAL A 376 18.07 -2.45 26.24
N ASP A 377 17.12 -3.21 26.80
CA ASP A 377 17.29 -3.99 28.02
C ASP A 377 17.75 -5.42 27.74
N VAL A 378 17.22 -6.04 26.68
CA VAL A 378 17.55 -7.40 26.27
C VAL A 378 17.95 -7.41 24.80
N VAL A 379 19.08 -8.09 24.49
CA VAL A 379 19.56 -8.24 23.12
C VAL A 379 19.22 -9.63 22.60
N GLY A 380 18.38 -9.71 21.59
CA GLY A 380 17.96 -10.98 20.99
C GLY A 380 17.01 -10.78 19.81
N GLU A 381 16.72 -11.88 19.12
CA GLU A 381 15.75 -11.88 18.03
C GLU A 381 14.32 -12.04 18.57
N ALA A 382 13.37 -11.41 17.89
CA ALA A 382 11.95 -11.43 18.23
C ALA A 382 11.32 -12.84 18.21
N SER A 383 11.92 -13.76 17.50
CA SER A 383 11.52 -15.16 17.38
C SER A 383 12.24 -16.12 18.32
N ASP A 384 13.21 -15.62 19.10
CA ASP A 384 13.96 -16.44 20.07
C ASP A 384 13.20 -16.52 21.41
N GLU A 385 12.66 -17.71 21.71
CA GLU A 385 11.96 -17.95 22.97
C GLU A 385 12.79 -17.64 24.21
N ALA A 386 14.12 -17.87 24.16
CA ALA A 386 14.99 -17.61 25.32
C ALA A 386 15.13 -16.10 25.55
N ALA A 387 15.30 -15.31 24.50
CA ALA A 387 15.34 -13.85 24.57
C ALA A 387 13.98 -13.26 25.03
N LEU A 388 12.87 -13.80 24.54
CA LEU A 388 11.54 -13.38 24.95
C LEU A 388 11.28 -13.70 26.44
N ARG A 389 11.71 -14.85 26.94
CA ARG A 389 11.62 -15.20 28.35
C ARG A 389 12.52 -14.33 29.23
N GLU A 390 13.73 -14.03 28.79
CA GLU A 390 14.64 -13.09 29.45
C GLU A 390 14.04 -11.69 29.53
N ALA A 391 13.30 -11.27 28.49
CA ALA A 391 12.58 -10.00 28.42
C ALA A 391 11.25 -10.01 29.23
N GLY A 392 10.89 -11.13 29.85
CA GLY A 392 9.74 -11.21 30.76
C GLY A 392 8.40 -11.49 30.10
N ILE A 393 8.36 -12.12 28.92
CA ILE A 393 7.12 -12.37 28.14
C ILE A 393 6.05 -13.13 28.94
N GLU A 394 6.44 -14.02 29.86
CA GLU A 394 5.52 -14.85 30.66
C GLU A 394 4.70 -14.02 31.67
N ASP A 395 5.28 -12.92 32.16
CA ASP A 395 4.67 -11.99 33.09
C ASP A 395 4.24 -10.66 32.44
N ALA A 396 4.46 -10.50 31.14
CA ALA A 396 4.10 -9.29 30.41
C ALA A 396 2.58 -9.13 30.33
N ARG A 397 2.09 -7.90 30.45
CA ARG A 397 0.71 -7.54 30.20
C ARG A 397 0.40 -7.41 28.73
N SER A 398 1.32 -6.83 27.98
CA SER A 398 1.17 -6.52 26.57
C SER A 398 2.51 -6.57 25.86
N VAL A 399 2.46 -6.76 24.55
CA VAL A 399 3.61 -6.67 23.66
C VAL A 399 3.31 -5.73 22.52
N ILE A 400 4.28 -4.88 22.19
CA ILE A 400 4.22 -4.03 21.00
C ILE A 400 5.35 -4.45 20.05
N LEU A 401 4.99 -4.96 18.86
CA LEU A 401 5.91 -5.35 17.83
C LEU A 401 6.18 -4.17 16.90
N ALA A 402 7.38 -3.60 17.02
CA ALA A 402 7.85 -2.43 16.25
C ALA A 402 8.92 -2.82 15.20
N ILE A 403 8.86 -4.05 14.70
CA ILE A 403 9.80 -4.63 13.73
C ILE A 403 9.41 -4.16 12.31
N PRO A 404 10.37 -3.78 11.44
CA PRO A 404 10.06 -3.34 10.09
C PRO A 404 9.76 -4.47 9.09
N ASP A 405 10.18 -5.71 9.36
CA ASP A 405 9.94 -6.86 8.50
C ASP A 405 8.63 -7.55 8.88
N ASP A 406 7.65 -7.53 7.97
CA ASP A 406 6.31 -8.08 8.20
C ASP A 406 6.34 -9.59 8.44
N THR A 407 7.19 -10.33 7.70
CA THR A 407 7.31 -11.79 7.86
C THR A 407 7.91 -12.16 9.22
N GLU A 408 8.91 -11.39 9.67
CA GLU A 408 9.49 -11.56 11.01
C GLU A 408 8.45 -11.22 12.09
N THR A 409 7.66 -10.17 11.89
CA THR A 409 6.60 -9.76 12.81
C THR A 409 5.48 -10.80 12.91
N GLU A 410 5.06 -11.39 11.77
CA GLU A 410 4.10 -12.50 11.74
C GLU A 410 4.60 -13.69 12.57
N PHE A 411 5.85 -14.11 12.33
CA PHE A 411 6.43 -15.25 13.03
C PHE A 411 6.62 -14.97 14.52
N ALA A 412 7.11 -13.79 14.89
CA ALA A 412 7.24 -13.36 16.28
C ALA A 412 5.88 -13.36 17.00
N THR A 413 4.82 -12.89 16.33
CA THR A 413 3.45 -12.91 16.87
C THR A 413 3.00 -14.33 17.22
N LEU A 414 3.26 -15.31 16.36
CA LEU A 414 2.94 -16.72 16.62
C LEU A 414 3.72 -17.27 17.83
N VAL A 415 5.03 -17.01 17.90
CA VAL A 415 5.88 -17.45 19.02
C VAL A 415 5.42 -16.82 20.35
N ILE A 416 5.13 -15.52 20.33
CA ILE A 416 4.66 -14.79 21.52
C ILE A 416 3.31 -15.34 22.00
N ARG A 417 2.39 -15.60 21.08
CA ARG A 417 1.06 -16.16 21.40
C ARG A 417 1.15 -17.58 21.95
N ASP A 418 2.12 -18.40 21.53
CA ASP A 418 2.38 -19.73 22.10
C ASP A 418 2.96 -19.65 23.53
N LEU A 419 3.80 -18.64 23.78
CA LEU A 419 4.39 -18.43 25.11
C LEU A 419 3.41 -17.84 26.12
N ASN A 420 2.51 -16.96 25.68
CA ASN A 420 1.51 -16.31 26.52
C ASN A 420 0.21 -16.05 25.72
N THR A 421 -0.84 -16.79 26.05
CA THR A 421 -2.14 -16.74 25.34
C THR A 421 -3.00 -15.54 25.73
N ASP A 422 -2.75 -14.94 26.89
CA ASP A 422 -3.67 -13.99 27.56
C ASP A 422 -3.19 -12.54 27.45
N LEU A 423 -2.04 -12.26 26.81
CA LEU A 423 -1.53 -10.91 26.66
C LEU A 423 -2.11 -10.20 25.44
N ASP A 424 -2.12 -8.88 25.47
CA ASP A 424 -2.48 -8.06 24.33
C ASP A 424 -1.25 -7.83 23.42
N ILE A 425 -1.40 -8.11 22.14
CA ILE A 425 -0.36 -7.91 21.11
C ILE A 425 -0.78 -6.80 20.17
N ALA A 426 -0.05 -5.68 20.18
CA ALA A 426 -0.14 -4.67 19.14
C ALA A 426 1.05 -4.82 18.18
N ALA A 427 0.82 -4.69 16.88
CA ALA A 427 1.84 -4.84 15.88
C ALA A 427 1.78 -3.74 14.82
N ARG A 428 2.94 -3.36 14.31
CA ARG A 428 3.01 -2.59 13.07
C ARG A 428 3.21 -3.52 11.88
N THR A 429 2.76 -3.09 10.72
CA THR A 429 3.11 -3.67 9.42
C THR A 429 3.59 -2.57 8.46
N GLU A 430 4.40 -2.93 7.48
CA GLU A 430 4.75 -2.02 6.39
C GLU A 430 3.60 -1.93 5.37
N GLU A 431 2.98 -3.07 5.04
CA GLU A 431 1.98 -3.20 3.98
C GLU A 431 0.58 -3.47 4.54
N GLU A 432 -0.45 -2.95 3.84
CA GLU A 432 -1.84 -3.17 4.20
C GLU A 432 -2.26 -4.64 4.09
N GLU A 433 -1.79 -5.32 3.05
CA GLU A 433 -2.12 -6.73 2.79
C GLU A 433 -1.70 -7.67 3.95
N THR A 434 -0.73 -7.25 4.75
CA THR A 434 -0.22 -8.04 5.88
C THR A 434 -1.10 -7.91 7.13
N VAL A 435 -1.91 -6.88 7.25
CA VAL A 435 -2.78 -6.63 8.42
C VAL A 435 -3.62 -7.86 8.77
N GLN A 436 -4.30 -8.46 7.78
CA GLN A 436 -5.14 -9.64 8.00
C GLN A 436 -4.35 -10.88 8.44
N LYS A 437 -3.10 -11.01 7.99
CA LYS A 437 -2.22 -12.12 8.41
C LYS A 437 -1.80 -11.94 9.87
N MET A 438 -1.50 -10.70 10.29
CA MET A 438 -1.18 -10.39 11.70
C MET A 438 -2.31 -10.74 12.65
N TYR A 439 -3.56 -10.38 12.33
CA TYR A 439 -4.72 -10.78 13.12
C TYR A 439 -4.88 -12.29 13.18
N ARG A 440 -4.63 -13.03 12.09
CA ARG A 440 -4.65 -14.50 12.08
C ARG A 440 -3.50 -15.10 12.88
N ALA A 441 -2.35 -14.45 12.92
CA ALA A 441 -1.22 -14.87 13.77
C ALA A 441 -1.51 -14.65 15.26
N GLY A 442 -2.50 -13.84 15.61
CA GLY A 442 -2.95 -13.61 16.99
C GLY A 442 -2.70 -12.20 17.52
N ALA A 443 -2.37 -11.23 16.69
CA ALA A 443 -2.36 -9.82 17.09
C ALA A 443 -3.78 -9.35 17.48
N ASN A 444 -3.87 -8.45 18.44
CA ASN A 444 -5.11 -7.84 18.90
C ASN A 444 -5.37 -6.48 18.25
N TYR A 445 -4.28 -5.77 17.91
CA TYR A 445 -4.34 -4.49 17.21
C TYR A 445 -3.19 -4.39 16.22
N VAL A 446 -3.47 -3.92 15.02
CA VAL A 446 -2.47 -3.83 13.94
C VAL A 446 -2.60 -2.50 13.23
N LEU A 447 -1.49 -1.78 13.08
CA LEU A 447 -1.42 -0.56 12.28
C LEU A 447 -0.47 -0.76 11.08
N SER A 448 -0.95 -0.42 9.89
CA SER A 448 -0.14 -0.39 8.66
C SER A 448 0.50 0.98 8.47
N LEU A 449 1.83 1.00 8.28
CA LEU A 449 2.55 2.23 7.95
C LEU A 449 2.09 2.79 6.60
N ALA A 450 1.80 1.91 5.63
CA ALA A 450 1.28 2.33 4.32
C ALA A 450 -0.05 3.06 4.47
N GLN A 451 -1.01 2.50 5.23
CA GLN A 451 -2.31 3.12 5.45
C GLN A 451 -2.20 4.45 6.20
N VAL A 452 -1.47 4.48 7.30
CA VAL A 452 -1.28 5.71 8.09
C VAL A 452 -0.66 6.81 7.22
N THR A 453 0.42 6.50 6.49
CA THR A 453 1.12 7.47 5.65
C THR A 453 0.24 7.95 4.49
N GLY A 454 -0.40 7.04 3.76
CA GLY A 454 -1.25 7.37 2.61
C GLY A 454 -2.39 8.31 3.00
N ARG A 455 -3.04 8.04 4.14
CA ARG A 455 -4.12 8.88 4.67
C ARG A 455 -3.64 10.23 5.19
N MET A 456 -2.53 10.27 5.92
CA MET A 456 -1.91 11.54 6.33
C MET A 456 -1.61 12.41 5.10
N THR A 457 -1.05 11.80 4.05
CA THR A 457 -0.73 12.48 2.81
C THR A 457 -1.99 12.98 2.11
N ALA A 458 -3.05 12.15 2.03
CA ALA A 458 -4.34 12.57 1.47
C ALA A 458 -4.93 13.76 2.24
N SER A 459 -4.89 13.74 3.57
CA SER A 459 -5.33 14.86 4.42
C SER A 459 -4.54 16.14 4.13
N ALA A 460 -3.21 16.00 4.03
CA ALA A 460 -2.33 17.13 3.72
C ALA A 460 -2.58 17.73 2.33
N VAL A 461 -2.91 16.90 1.35
CA VAL A 461 -3.22 17.33 -0.03
C VAL A 461 -4.59 17.97 -0.16
N LEU A 462 -5.58 17.52 0.62
CA LEU A 462 -6.98 17.91 0.52
C LEU A 462 -7.39 19.04 1.47
N ASP A 463 -6.42 19.76 2.08
CA ASP A 463 -6.64 20.90 2.99
C ASP A 463 -7.61 20.63 4.16
N GLY A 464 -7.60 19.42 4.69
CA GLY A 464 -8.44 19.05 5.85
C GLY A 464 -9.94 18.95 5.54
N GLU A 465 -10.38 19.01 4.28
CA GLU A 465 -11.80 18.84 3.93
C GLU A 465 -12.34 17.43 4.20
N ALA A 466 -11.48 16.49 4.50
CA ALA A 466 -11.85 15.11 4.71
C ALA A 466 -11.40 14.61 6.08
N VAL A 467 -12.34 14.11 6.84
CA VAL A 467 -12.02 13.29 8.00
C VAL A 467 -11.42 12.00 7.54
N ILE A 468 -10.21 11.81 7.91
CA ILE A 468 -9.46 10.59 7.63
C ILE A 468 -9.25 9.89 8.96
N SER A 469 -10.07 8.91 9.23
CA SER A 469 -9.78 7.93 10.26
C SER A 469 -8.53 7.16 9.86
N MET A 470 -7.55 7.05 10.76
CA MET A 470 -6.26 6.42 10.44
C MET A 470 -6.35 4.91 10.15
N ASP A 471 -7.45 4.26 10.50
CA ASP A 471 -7.63 2.81 10.33
C ASP A 471 -8.98 2.42 9.72
N THR A 472 -9.72 3.32 9.05
CA THR A 472 -11.10 3.02 8.72
C THR A 472 -11.36 2.67 7.26
N GLN A 473 -11.90 1.50 7.09
CA GLN A 473 -12.87 1.16 6.03
C GLN A 473 -14.21 1.90 6.25
N VAL A 474 -14.21 3.01 7.01
CA VAL A 474 -15.42 3.77 7.39
C VAL A 474 -15.30 5.19 6.88
N ASN A 475 -16.15 5.53 5.96
CA ASN A 475 -16.35 6.91 5.55
C ASN A 475 -17.32 7.62 6.48
N ILE A 476 -16.86 8.71 7.08
CA ILE A 476 -17.72 9.62 7.84
C ILE A 476 -17.94 10.84 6.97
N ARG A 477 -19.21 11.13 6.69
CA ARG A 477 -19.57 12.26 5.82
C ARG A 477 -20.70 13.08 6.41
N ARG A 478 -20.58 14.41 6.25
CA ARG A 478 -21.70 15.33 6.43
C ARG A 478 -22.46 15.39 5.12
N THR A 479 -23.76 15.11 5.16
CA THR A 479 -24.59 15.05 3.95
C THR A 479 -25.97 15.62 4.22
N ASP A 480 -26.53 16.30 3.23
CA ASP A 480 -27.94 16.68 3.25
C ASP A 480 -28.81 15.44 3.04
N ALA A 481 -29.96 15.41 3.70
CA ALA A 481 -30.89 14.28 3.61
C ALA A 481 -32.33 14.73 3.36
N PRO A 482 -32.61 15.43 2.24
CA PRO A 482 -33.96 15.95 1.96
C PRO A 482 -35.03 14.85 1.86
N GLY A 483 -34.62 13.64 1.46
CA GLY A 483 -35.51 12.48 1.40
C GLY A 483 -35.96 11.95 2.77
N LEU A 484 -35.33 12.39 3.87
CA LEU A 484 -35.67 11.98 5.24
C LEU A 484 -36.50 13.03 6.01
N VAL A 485 -36.68 14.23 5.48
CA VAL A 485 -37.38 15.32 6.18
C VAL A 485 -38.79 14.88 6.63
N GLY A 486 -39.04 15.03 7.94
CA GLY A 486 -40.31 14.66 8.56
C GLY A 486 -40.40 13.21 9.03
N GLN A 487 -39.42 12.36 8.74
CA GLN A 487 -39.34 10.98 9.22
C GLN A 487 -38.43 10.87 10.43
N THR A 488 -38.66 9.88 11.29
CA THR A 488 -37.66 9.48 12.30
C THR A 488 -36.62 8.57 11.65
N LEU A 489 -35.44 8.45 12.25
CA LEU A 489 -34.40 7.54 11.76
C LEU A 489 -34.87 6.08 11.76
N ALA A 490 -35.73 5.71 12.71
CA ALA A 490 -36.37 4.40 12.74
C ALA A 490 -37.38 4.20 11.58
N GLU A 491 -38.23 5.19 11.28
CA GLU A 491 -39.18 5.15 10.16
C GLU A 491 -38.45 5.08 8.80
N ALA A 492 -37.31 5.77 8.69
CA ALA A 492 -36.51 5.82 7.48
C ALA A 492 -35.71 4.55 7.24
N ASP A 493 -35.49 3.75 8.28
CA ASP A 493 -34.70 2.51 8.28
C ASP A 493 -33.35 2.65 7.55
N VAL A 494 -32.67 3.79 7.84
CA VAL A 494 -31.41 4.20 7.18
C VAL A 494 -30.39 3.07 7.23
N ARG A 495 -30.24 2.49 8.42
CA ARG A 495 -29.25 1.46 8.71
C ARG A 495 -29.39 0.22 7.82
N THR A 496 -30.61 -0.32 7.71
CA THR A 496 -30.87 -1.54 6.90
C THR A 496 -30.78 -1.25 5.40
N ARG A 497 -31.17 -0.02 4.99
CA ARG A 497 -31.26 0.34 3.58
C ARG A 497 -29.93 0.75 2.96
N THR A 498 -29.04 1.30 3.76
CA THR A 498 -27.78 1.89 3.27
C THR A 498 -26.52 1.31 3.92
N GLY A 499 -26.64 0.54 5.02
CA GLY A 499 -25.49 0.12 5.81
C GLY A 499 -24.82 1.26 6.60
N CYS A 500 -25.34 2.52 6.51
CA CYS A 500 -24.81 3.64 7.25
C CYS A 500 -25.46 3.81 8.62
N THR A 501 -24.67 4.27 9.58
CA THR A 501 -25.16 4.74 10.88
C THR A 501 -25.16 6.26 10.91
N VAL A 502 -26.27 6.88 11.30
CA VAL A 502 -26.32 8.32 11.58
C VAL A 502 -25.73 8.54 12.98
N ILE A 503 -24.63 9.27 13.06
CA ILE A 503 -23.87 9.48 14.32
C ILE A 503 -24.13 10.85 14.94
N ALA A 504 -24.50 11.84 14.13
CA ALA A 504 -24.89 13.17 14.58
C ALA A 504 -25.75 13.88 13.53
N ALA A 505 -26.38 14.99 13.92
CA ALA A 505 -27.10 15.88 13.02
C ALA A 505 -26.71 17.34 13.30
N ALA A 506 -26.35 18.08 12.27
CA ALA A 506 -26.04 19.51 12.37
C ALA A 506 -27.27 20.33 11.96
N ARG A 507 -27.72 21.23 12.84
CA ARG A 507 -28.84 22.15 12.63
C ARG A 507 -28.42 23.56 13.07
N ASP A 508 -28.49 24.54 12.19
CA ASP A 508 -28.14 25.95 12.47
C ASP A 508 -26.74 26.09 13.12
N ASP A 509 -25.74 25.32 12.62
CA ASP A 509 -24.37 25.18 13.12
C ASP A 509 -24.23 24.54 14.52
N GLU A 510 -25.32 24.12 15.14
CA GLU A 510 -25.29 23.32 16.36
C GLU A 510 -25.29 21.82 16.01
N VAL A 511 -24.29 21.08 16.51
CA VAL A 511 -24.22 19.63 16.30
C VAL A 511 -24.91 18.89 17.45
N ARG A 512 -25.88 18.07 17.09
CA ARG A 512 -26.64 17.23 18.01
C ARG A 512 -26.12 15.80 17.92
N THR A 513 -25.56 15.30 19.01
CA THR A 513 -25.00 13.95 19.12
C THR A 513 -25.99 12.93 19.68
N ASP A 514 -27.07 13.40 20.31
CA ASP A 514 -28.14 12.52 20.79
C ASP A 514 -29.16 12.19 19.68
N VAL A 515 -28.63 11.51 18.64
CA VAL A 515 -29.44 11.03 17.51
C VAL A 515 -29.77 9.55 17.72
N GLY A 516 -30.95 9.33 18.29
CA GLY A 516 -31.49 7.97 18.48
C GLY A 516 -32.52 7.59 17.39
N PRO A 517 -33.08 6.38 17.46
CA PRO A 517 -34.11 5.92 16.52
C PRO A 517 -35.32 6.87 16.37
N GLU A 518 -35.65 7.60 17.45
CA GLU A 518 -36.77 8.55 17.51
C GLU A 518 -36.39 9.96 17.01
N PHE A 519 -35.13 10.20 16.65
CA PHE A 519 -34.71 11.49 16.12
C PHE A 519 -35.42 11.78 14.81
N ARG A 520 -36.13 12.91 14.73
CA ARG A 520 -36.88 13.36 13.55
C ARG A 520 -36.07 14.36 12.75
N VAL A 521 -35.82 14.02 11.51
CA VAL A 521 -35.07 14.88 10.58
C VAL A 521 -35.95 16.07 10.17
N GLU A 522 -35.45 17.29 10.35
CA GLU A 522 -36.11 18.52 9.94
C GLU A 522 -35.44 19.13 8.70
N SER A 523 -36.16 20.07 8.08
CA SER A 523 -35.60 20.76 6.90
C SER A 523 -34.39 21.62 7.29
N GLY A 524 -33.27 21.44 6.59
CA GLY A 524 -32.00 22.11 6.88
C GLY A 524 -31.03 21.28 7.75
N ASP A 525 -31.47 20.12 8.25
CA ASP A 525 -30.54 19.21 8.94
C ASP A 525 -29.54 18.63 7.96
N ARG A 526 -28.27 18.69 8.34
CA ARG A 526 -27.19 17.95 7.71
C ARG A 526 -26.85 16.77 8.61
N LEU A 527 -27.01 15.55 8.10
CA LEU A 527 -26.69 14.34 8.85
C LEU A 527 -25.21 14.02 8.72
N ILE A 528 -24.62 13.58 9.83
CA ILE A 528 -23.28 13.02 9.85
C ILE A 528 -23.48 11.52 9.89
N ILE A 529 -23.03 10.86 8.83
CA ILE A 529 -23.19 9.41 8.62
C ILE A 529 -21.84 8.73 8.64
N ALA A 530 -21.80 7.53 9.17
CA ALA A 530 -20.65 6.62 9.12
C ALA A 530 -21.06 5.33 8.43
N GLY A 531 -20.25 4.86 7.50
CA GLY A 531 -20.50 3.63 6.75
C GLY A 531 -19.36 3.31 5.79
N SER A 532 -19.42 2.15 5.11
CA SER A 532 -18.50 1.83 4.02
C SER A 532 -18.70 2.77 2.82
N ASP A 533 -17.75 2.79 1.89
CA ASP A 533 -17.86 3.55 0.64
C ASP A 533 -19.16 3.24 -0.11
N GLU A 534 -19.45 1.95 -0.23
CA GLU A 534 -20.70 1.50 -0.87
C GLU A 534 -21.92 1.98 -0.09
N GLY A 535 -21.88 1.92 1.24
CA GLY A 535 -22.99 2.39 2.11
C GLY A 535 -23.23 3.88 1.98
N THR A 536 -22.19 4.71 1.98
CA THR A 536 -22.30 6.17 1.84
C THR A 536 -22.78 6.58 0.45
N LYS A 537 -22.39 5.84 -0.59
CA LYS A 537 -22.92 6.00 -1.94
C LYS A 537 -24.40 5.64 -2.00
N GLN A 538 -24.80 4.50 -1.43
CA GLN A 538 -26.21 4.09 -1.34
C GLN A 538 -27.05 5.10 -0.55
N PHE A 539 -26.49 5.67 0.52
CA PHE A 539 -27.18 6.72 1.27
C PHE A 539 -27.50 7.91 0.37
N ARG A 540 -26.54 8.43 -0.36
CA ARG A 540 -26.70 9.56 -1.28
C ARG A 540 -27.71 9.27 -2.39
N ASP A 541 -27.67 8.08 -2.97
CA ASP A 541 -28.52 7.69 -4.10
C ASP A 541 -29.98 7.45 -3.68
N LEU A 542 -30.23 7.03 -2.43
CA LEU A 542 -31.56 6.68 -1.92
C LEU A 542 -32.24 7.79 -1.10
N LEU A 543 -31.46 8.63 -0.45
CA LEU A 543 -31.94 9.51 0.63
C LEU A 543 -31.42 10.97 0.49
N GLY A 544 -30.46 11.20 -0.40
CA GLY A 544 -29.85 12.49 -0.69
C GLY A 544 -30.60 13.37 -1.68
#